data_ca5c61b439ee50d61d0a651efa2f1196
#
_entry.id   ca5c61b439ee50d61d0a651efa2f1196
#
_cell.length_a   1.000
_cell.length_b   1.000
_cell.length_c   1.000
_cell.angle_alpha   90.00
_cell.angle_beta   90.00
_cell.angle_gamma   90.00
#
_symmetry.space_group_name_H-M   'P 1'
#
loop_
_entity.id
_entity.type
_entity.pdbx_description
1 polymer ?
#
loop_
_entity_poly.entity_id
_entity_poly.type
_entity_poly.pdbx_seq_one_letter_code
_entity_poly.pdbx_strand_id
1 'polypeptide(L)'
;MIKISVQDFVMGESNTSGFGIDRTYILSKEEANQNSTEYDGEQKEQLLQYSVDWSEDQILDEIEKRAIYLNRCSYYEEVLDFLENDREVRDISMYINPLYYTDTEYYNEDSFSGVPSLIIHLAKNEIYARHGYIFKDENLKNYFMGQLWYIPSVKAEEFDDSVFSDIEKRNLELLNRLDTYKK
;
A
#
# COMPACT_ATOMS: atom_id res chain seq x y z
N MET A 1 7.66 0.50 18.81
CA MET A 1 7.07 0.22 17.52
C MET A 1 5.85 -0.61 17.75
N ILE A 2 4.72 0.03 17.69
CA ILE A 2 3.48 -0.70 17.65
C ILE A 2 3.34 -1.18 16.24
N LYS A 3 3.41 -2.38 16.08
CA LYS A 3 2.73 -3.02 15.08
C LYS A 3 1.32 -2.94 15.42
N ILE A 4 0.60 -2.48 14.50
CA ILE A 4 -0.72 -3.03 14.40
C ILE A 4 -0.46 -4.48 14.08
N SER A 5 -0.20 -5.24 15.12
CA SER A 5 -0.17 -6.65 14.89
C SER A 5 -1.63 -6.99 14.61
N VAL A 6 -1.84 -7.71 13.55
CA VAL A 6 -3.13 -8.36 13.30
C VAL A 6 -3.63 -9.09 14.55
N GLN A 7 -2.71 -9.51 15.41
CA GLN A 7 -3.04 -10.12 16.67
C GLN A 7 -3.67 -9.15 17.67
N ASP A 8 -3.23 -7.91 17.73
CA ASP A 8 -3.82 -6.91 18.62
C ASP A 8 -5.22 -6.51 18.15
N PHE A 9 -5.45 -6.54 16.85
CA PHE A 9 -6.76 -6.30 16.22
C PHE A 9 -7.71 -7.51 16.29
N VAL A 10 -7.19 -8.71 16.11
CA VAL A 10 -7.98 -9.95 16.14
C VAL A 10 -8.23 -10.44 17.56
N MET A 11 -7.36 -10.06 18.50
CA MET A 11 -7.40 -10.48 19.89
C MET A 11 -8.07 -9.47 20.82
N GLY A 12 -8.46 -8.31 20.32
CA GLY A 12 -9.42 -7.47 21.03
C GLY A 12 -10.67 -8.30 21.28
N GLU A 13 -11.01 -8.53 22.53
CA GLU A 13 -12.15 -9.35 22.98
C GLU A 13 -13.52 -8.80 22.53
N SER A 14 -13.56 -7.85 21.64
CA SER A 14 -14.76 -7.41 20.98
C SER A 14 -14.97 -8.26 19.75
N ASN A 15 -16.07 -8.95 19.68
CA ASN A 15 -16.66 -9.62 18.51
C ASN A 15 -16.89 -8.69 17.30
N THR A 16 -15.99 -7.79 17.03
CA THR A 16 -15.93 -7.05 15.80
C THR A 16 -15.15 -7.89 14.79
N SER A 17 -15.84 -8.85 14.26
CA SER A 17 -15.52 -9.42 12.96
C SER A 17 -15.21 -8.29 12.01
N GLY A 18 -14.02 -8.20 11.50
CA GLY A 18 -13.89 -7.34 10.37
C GLY A 18 -12.55 -6.72 10.08
N PHE A 19 -11.55 -6.94 10.88
CA PHE A 19 -10.23 -6.48 10.50
C PHE A 19 -9.44 -7.62 9.85
N GLY A 20 -9.74 -7.85 8.58
CA GLY A 20 -9.02 -8.82 7.76
C GLY A 20 -7.69 -8.28 7.27
N ILE A 21 -6.83 -7.83 8.19
CA ILE A 21 -5.49 -7.40 7.82
C ILE A 21 -4.71 -8.62 7.37
N ASP A 22 -4.15 -8.56 6.17
CA ASP A 22 -3.29 -9.64 5.69
C ASP A 22 -2.05 -9.75 6.57
N ARG A 23 -1.94 -10.86 7.29
CA ARG A 23 -0.88 -11.12 8.26
C ARG A 23 0.52 -11.15 7.64
N THR A 24 0.64 -11.32 6.35
CA THR A 24 1.92 -11.39 5.66
C THR A 24 2.71 -10.09 5.71
N TYR A 25 2.04 -8.96 6.03
CA TYR A 25 2.64 -7.64 5.84
C TYR A 25 2.75 -6.79 7.10
N ILE A 26 2.04 -7.16 8.15
CA ILE A 26 2.19 -6.46 9.41
C ILE A 26 3.05 -7.30 10.35
N LEU A 27 4.30 -7.38 10.02
CA LEU A 27 5.28 -7.94 10.92
C LEU A 27 5.71 -6.89 11.94
N SER A 28 5.87 -7.27 13.24
CA SER A 28 6.60 -6.47 14.18
C SER A 28 8.04 -6.43 13.72
N LYS A 29 8.71 -5.38 14.19
CA LYS A 29 10.15 -5.30 14.10
C LYS A 29 10.81 -6.57 14.65
N GLU A 30 10.20 -7.15 15.67
CA GLU A 30 10.65 -8.37 16.31
C GLU A 30 10.38 -9.62 15.47
N GLU A 31 9.20 -9.73 14.86
CA GLU A 31 8.88 -10.83 13.95
C GLU A 31 9.64 -10.73 12.63
N ALA A 32 9.81 -9.53 12.09
CA ALA A 32 10.69 -9.30 10.94
C ALA A 32 12.13 -9.70 11.29
N ASN A 33 12.58 -9.44 12.52
CA ASN A 33 13.89 -9.85 12.99
C ASN A 33 14.01 -11.36 13.24
N GLN A 34 12.95 -12.04 13.67
CA GLN A 34 12.92 -13.49 13.88
C GLN A 34 12.85 -14.28 12.56
N ASN A 35 12.10 -13.76 11.60
CA ASN A 35 11.99 -14.37 10.26
C ASN A 35 13.11 -13.96 9.31
N SER A 36 14.06 -13.17 9.78
CA SER A 36 15.05 -12.48 8.95
C SER A 36 16.25 -13.32 8.53
N THR A 37 16.24 -14.60 8.79
CA THR A 37 17.31 -15.51 8.30
C THR A 37 17.27 -15.72 6.78
N GLU A 38 16.17 -15.32 6.12
CA GLU A 38 15.96 -15.48 4.68
C GLU A 38 15.95 -14.17 3.89
N TYR A 39 15.88 -12.99 4.58
CA TYR A 39 15.85 -11.69 3.93
C TYR A 39 17.15 -10.94 4.13
N ASP A 40 17.68 -10.35 3.08
CA ASP A 40 18.80 -9.41 3.18
C ASP A 40 18.37 -8.08 3.86
N GLY A 41 19.32 -7.22 4.15
CA GLY A 41 19.04 -5.97 4.89
C GLY A 41 18.09 -5.02 4.15
N GLU A 42 18.13 -5.00 2.82
CA GLU A 42 17.29 -4.13 1.98
C GLU A 42 15.84 -4.61 1.97
N GLN A 43 15.60 -5.91 1.86
CA GLN A 43 14.25 -6.47 1.93
C GLN A 43 13.59 -6.24 3.30
N LYS A 44 14.39 -6.23 4.37
CA LYS A 44 13.90 -5.91 5.71
C LYS A 44 13.45 -4.47 5.87
N GLU A 45 14.18 -3.52 5.31
CA GLU A 45 13.76 -2.11 5.33
C GLU A 45 12.50 -1.91 4.51
N GLN A 46 12.37 -2.56 3.36
CA GLN A 46 11.19 -2.49 2.51
C GLN A 46 9.94 -3.05 3.21
N LEU A 47 10.05 -4.22 3.85
CA LEU A 47 8.93 -4.80 4.60
C LEU A 47 8.43 -3.90 5.73
N LEU A 48 9.28 -3.07 6.31
CA LEU A 48 8.90 -2.13 7.36
C LEU A 48 8.32 -0.82 6.83
N GLN A 49 8.35 -0.60 5.53
CA GLN A 49 7.89 0.63 4.89
C GLN A 49 6.40 0.91 5.15
N TYR A 50 5.56 -0.12 5.17
CA TYR A 50 4.13 0.00 5.42
C TYR A 50 3.74 -0.08 6.90
N SER A 51 4.71 -0.33 7.78
CA SER A 51 4.42 -0.34 9.21
C SER A 51 4.32 1.09 9.74
N VAL A 52 3.27 1.36 10.45
CA VAL A 52 3.10 2.62 11.18
C VAL A 52 3.23 2.34 12.68
N ASP A 53 4.02 3.18 13.36
CA ASP A 53 4.28 3.05 14.80
C ASP A 53 3.26 3.87 15.60
N TRP A 54 1.98 3.54 15.41
CA TRP A 54 0.86 4.26 16.01
C TRP A 54 -0.06 3.31 16.78
N SER A 55 -0.71 3.82 17.82
CA SER A 55 -1.82 3.12 18.46
C SER A 55 -3.04 3.10 17.55
N GLU A 56 -4.00 2.24 17.84
CA GLU A 56 -5.27 2.17 17.10
C GLU A 56 -5.96 3.54 17.04
N ASP A 57 -6.05 4.23 18.18
CA ASP A 57 -6.66 5.57 18.26
C ASP A 57 -5.92 6.57 17.35
N GLN A 58 -4.58 6.51 17.31
CA GLN A 58 -3.79 7.38 16.44
C GLN A 58 -4.02 7.07 14.96
N ILE A 59 -4.22 5.81 14.60
CA ILE A 59 -4.52 5.41 13.23
C ILE A 59 -5.88 5.92 12.80
N LEU A 60 -6.90 5.71 13.62
CA LEU A 60 -8.26 6.19 13.34
C LEU A 60 -8.30 7.72 13.21
N ASP A 61 -7.62 8.43 14.10
CA ASP A 61 -7.49 9.90 14.05
C ASP A 61 -6.79 10.36 12.77
N GLU A 62 -5.75 9.65 12.34
CA GLU A 62 -5.03 9.99 11.11
C GLU A 62 -5.83 9.64 9.84
N ILE A 63 -6.59 8.55 9.84
CA ILE A 63 -7.53 8.22 8.76
C ILE A 63 -8.56 9.35 8.62
N GLU A 64 -9.15 9.81 9.72
CA GLU A 64 -10.12 10.90 9.69
C GLU A 64 -9.52 12.19 9.11
N LYS A 65 -8.30 12.57 9.52
CA LYS A 65 -7.59 13.73 8.98
C LYS A 65 -7.31 13.60 7.48
N ARG A 66 -6.95 12.39 7.01
CA ARG A 66 -6.62 12.14 5.60
C ARG A 66 -7.84 11.91 4.71
N ALA A 67 -9.01 11.68 5.28
CA ALA A 67 -10.26 11.53 4.53
C ALA A 67 -10.54 12.73 3.59
N ILE A 68 -10.06 13.92 3.92
CA ILE A 68 -10.20 15.11 3.05
C ILE A 68 -9.54 14.91 1.67
N TYR A 69 -8.45 14.15 1.60
CA TYR A 69 -7.77 13.84 0.34
C TYR A 69 -8.59 12.84 -0.48
N LEU A 70 -9.05 11.75 0.15
CA LEU A 70 -9.85 10.73 -0.51
C LEU A 70 -11.18 11.30 -1.03
N ASN A 71 -11.82 12.19 -0.30
CA ASN A 71 -13.01 12.90 -0.73
C ASN A 71 -12.80 13.81 -1.96
N ARG A 72 -11.55 14.14 -2.28
CA ARG A 72 -11.18 14.92 -3.47
C ARG A 72 -10.68 14.04 -4.62
N CYS A 73 -10.52 12.75 -4.39
CA CYS A 73 -10.10 11.79 -5.40
C CYS A 73 -11.31 11.32 -6.21
N SER A 74 -11.41 11.73 -7.46
CA SER A 74 -12.62 11.51 -8.28
C SER A 74 -12.91 10.04 -8.58
N TYR A 75 -11.95 9.15 -8.42
CA TYR A 75 -12.10 7.72 -8.68
C TYR A 75 -12.05 6.86 -7.41
N TYR A 76 -12.09 7.49 -6.23
CA TYR A 76 -11.93 6.73 -4.99
C TYR A 76 -13.09 5.75 -4.74
N GLU A 77 -14.30 6.07 -5.21
CA GLU A 77 -15.45 5.14 -5.14
C GLU A 77 -15.18 3.84 -5.94
N GLU A 78 -14.53 3.92 -7.11
CA GLU A 78 -14.15 2.75 -7.90
C GLU A 78 -13.09 1.90 -7.16
N VAL A 79 -12.16 2.56 -6.46
CA VAL A 79 -11.16 1.85 -5.63
C VAL A 79 -11.83 1.14 -4.46
N LEU A 80 -12.77 1.81 -3.78
CA LEU A 80 -13.54 1.20 -2.69
C LEU A 80 -14.33 -0.01 -3.17
N ASP A 81 -15.02 0.10 -4.30
CA ASP A 81 -15.78 -1.01 -4.88
C ASP A 81 -14.88 -2.23 -5.12
N PHE A 82 -13.71 -2.02 -5.71
CA PHE A 82 -12.72 -3.09 -5.92
C PHE A 82 -12.23 -3.69 -4.59
N LEU A 83 -11.89 -2.87 -3.61
CA LEU A 83 -11.41 -3.36 -2.31
C LEU A 83 -12.50 -4.15 -1.58
N GLU A 84 -13.73 -3.65 -1.56
CA GLU A 84 -14.83 -4.27 -0.82
C GLU A 84 -15.41 -5.51 -1.49
N ASN A 85 -15.51 -5.53 -2.81
CA ASN A 85 -16.20 -6.59 -3.55
C ASN A 85 -15.28 -7.61 -4.19
N ASP A 86 -14.08 -7.19 -4.66
CA ASP A 86 -13.11 -8.10 -5.29
C ASP A 86 -12.05 -8.61 -4.30
N ARG A 87 -11.70 -7.78 -3.31
CA ARG A 87 -10.67 -8.12 -2.30
C ARG A 87 -11.24 -8.44 -0.91
N GLU A 88 -12.53 -8.21 -0.69
CA GLU A 88 -13.23 -8.39 0.59
C GLU A 88 -12.62 -7.60 1.76
N VAL A 89 -11.93 -6.50 1.45
CA VAL A 89 -11.30 -5.60 2.42
C VAL A 89 -12.27 -4.48 2.77
N ARG A 90 -12.62 -4.35 4.06
CA ARG A 90 -13.62 -3.37 4.56
C ARG A 90 -13.21 -2.69 5.85
N ASP A 91 -11.95 -2.65 6.12
CA ASP A 91 -11.41 -2.16 7.39
C ASP A 91 -10.21 -1.23 7.18
N ILE A 92 -9.52 -0.90 8.25
CA ILE A 92 -8.38 0.02 8.20
C ILE A 92 -7.25 -0.48 7.31
N SER A 93 -7.23 -1.76 6.93
CA SER A 93 -6.18 -2.31 6.06
C SER A 93 -6.14 -1.62 4.69
N MET A 94 -7.29 -1.09 4.22
CA MET A 94 -7.36 -0.30 2.99
C MET A 94 -6.52 1.00 3.02
N TYR A 95 -6.12 1.47 4.20
CA TYR A 95 -5.32 2.69 4.39
C TYR A 95 -3.86 2.40 4.73
N ILE A 96 -3.56 1.19 5.19
CA ILE A 96 -2.23 0.80 5.66
C ILE A 96 -1.54 -0.23 4.78
N ASN A 97 -2.30 -0.98 3.97
CA ASN A 97 -1.73 -1.95 3.04
C ASN A 97 -1.70 -1.39 1.61
N PRO A 98 -0.71 -1.75 0.79
CA PRO A 98 -0.72 -1.45 -0.63
C PRO A 98 -1.74 -2.32 -1.36
N LEU A 99 -2.12 -1.92 -2.57
CA LEU A 99 -2.94 -2.76 -3.47
C LEU A 99 -2.18 -4.02 -3.89
N TYR A 100 -0.87 -3.91 -4.12
CA TYR A 100 0.02 -5.00 -4.51
C TYR A 100 1.40 -4.83 -3.88
N TYR A 101 1.96 -5.93 -3.40
CA TYR A 101 3.28 -5.96 -2.76
C TYR A 101 4.41 -6.06 -3.79
N THR A 102 4.43 -5.10 -4.67
CA THR A 102 5.33 -5.06 -5.82
C THR A 102 6.80 -4.86 -5.48
N ASP A 103 7.11 -4.60 -4.23
CA ASP A 103 8.46 -4.48 -3.66
C ASP A 103 9.03 -5.83 -3.20
N THR A 104 8.15 -6.77 -2.83
CA THR A 104 8.56 -8.06 -2.24
C THR A 104 8.08 -9.28 -3.02
N GLU A 105 7.08 -9.12 -3.89
CA GLU A 105 6.50 -10.20 -4.67
C GLU A 105 6.65 -9.99 -6.18
N TYR A 106 6.92 -11.08 -6.91
CA TYR A 106 6.87 -11.08 -8.38
C TYR A 106 5.46 -11.39 -8.86
N TYR A 107 4.95 -10.53 -9.72
CA TYR A 107 3.66 -10.71 -10.38
C TYR A 107 3.82 -11.10 -11.86
N ASN A 108 2.77 -11.65 -12.43
CA ASN A 108 2.67 -11.98 -13.86
C ASN A 108 1.34 -11.46 -14.42
N GLU A 109 1.09 -11.66 -15.72
CA GLU A 109 -0.13 -11.16 -16.38
C GLU A 109 -1.41 -11.78 -15.79
N ASP A 110 -1.36 -13.05 -15.39
CA ASP A 110 -2.52 -13.74 -14.80
C ASP A 110 -2.93 -13.12 -13.46
N SER A 111 -1.96 -12.56 -12.72
CA SER A 111 -2.21 -11.87 -11.44
C SER A 111 -3.11 -10.62 -11.60
N PHE A 112 -3.19 -10.08 -12.82
CA PHE A 112 -3.98 -8.88 -13.16
C PHE A 112 -5.16 -9.21 -14.09
N SER A 113 -5.45 -10.50 -14.29
CA SER A 113 -6.58 -10.92 -15.14
C SER A 113 -7.90 -10.48 -14.50
N GLY A 114 -8.69 -9.70 -15.22
CA GLY A 114 -9.97 -9.17 -14.74
C GLY A 114 -9.85 -7.96 -13.78
N VAL A 115 -8.64 -7.53 -13.44
CA VAL A 115 -8.43 -6.35 -12.59
C VAL A 115 -8.77 -5.07 -13.37
N PRO A 116 -9.55 -4.13 -12.80
CA PRO A 116 -9.85 -2.86 -13.43
C PRO A 116 -8.59 -2.08 -13.82
N SER A 117 -8.63 -1.39 -14.98
CA SER A 117 -7.47 -0.64 -15.47
C SER A 117 -7.00 0.47 -14.52
N LEU A 118 -7.93 1.07 -13.77
CA LEU A 118 -7.61 2.03 -12.72
C LEU A 118 -6.75 1.39 -11.62
N ILE A 119 -7.10 0.19 -11.18
CA ILE A 119 -6.36 -0.51 -10.11
C ILE A 119 -4.94 -0.87 -10.59
N ILE A 120 -4.80 -1.30 -11.84
CA ILE A 120 -3.48 -1.53 -12.46
C ILE A 120 -2.66 -0.23 -12.52
N HIS A 121 -3.32 0.87 -12.88
CA HIS A 121 -2.71 2.20 -12.89
C HIS A 121 -2.23 2.62 -11.49
N LEU A 122 -3.04 2.38 -10.45
CA LEU A 122 -2.66 2.66 -9.07
C LEU A 122 -1.52 1.76 -8.60
N ALA A 123 -1.59 0.44 -8.86
CA ALA A 123 -0.53 -0.50 -8.49
C ALA A 123 0.83 -0.12 -9.11
N LYS A 124 0.83 0.37 -10.37
CA LYS A 124 2.03 0.93 -11.00
C LYS A 124 2.56 2.16 -10.24
N ASN A 125 1.68 3.07 -9.88
CA ASN A 125 2.05 4.31 -9.20
C ASN A 125 2.40 4.10 -7.73
N GLU A 126 1.96 3.01 -7.09
CA GLU A 126 2.40 2.62 -5.76
C GLU A 126 3.91 2.39 -5.68
N ILE A 127 4.53 1.85 -6.74
CA ILE A 127 5.99 1.68 -6.79
C ILE A 127 6.69 3.03 -6.61
N TYR A 128 6.24 4.07 -7.28
CA TYR A 128 6.78 5.41 -7.13
C TYR A 128 6.43 6.04 -5.76
N ALA A 129 5.18 5.86 -5.32
CA ALA A 129 4.70 6.39 -4.04
C ALA A 129 5.52 5.88 -2.86
N ARG A 130 5.90 4.61 -2.90
CA ARG A 130 6.73 3.95 -1.88
C ARG A 130 8.07 4.64 -1.69
N HIS A 131 8.65 5.16 -2.76
CA HIS A 131 9.90 5.93 -2.75
C HIS A 131 9.68 7.45 -2.56
N GLY A 132 8.48 7.84 -2.09
CA GLY A 132 8.20 9.22 -1.74
C GLY A 132 7.97 10.16 -2.92
N TYR A 133 7.70 9.63 -4.13
CA TYR A 133 7.44 10.45 -5.32
C TYR A 133 6.27 11.39 -5.12
N ILE A 134 6.45 12.69 -5.40
CA ILE A 134 5.41 13.71 -5.30
C ILE A 134 4.63 13.79 -6.63
N PHE A 135 3.40 13.32 -6.62
CA PHE A 135 2.55 13.30 -7.81
C PHE A 135 2.07 14.69 -8.20
N LYS A 136 2.15 15.02 -9.49
CA LYS A 136 1.56 16.23 -10.08
C LYS A 136 0.09 16.04 -10.46
N ASP A 137 -0.31 14.80 -10.71
CA ASP A 137 -1.69 14.44 -10.92
C ASP A 137 -2.47 14.56 -9.61
N GLU A 138 -3.53 15.36 -9.60
CA GLU A 138 -4.29 15.66 -8.38
C GLU A 138 -5.03 14.43 -7.83
N ASN A 139 -5.49 13.52 -8.68
CA ASN A 139 -6.16 12.31 -8.21
C ASN A 139 -5.17 11.31 -7.61
N LEU A 140 -4.03 11.05 -8.28
CA LEU A 140 -2.97 10.21 -7.71
C LEU A 140 -2.46 10.79 -6.38
N LYS A 141 -2.20 12.09 -6.37
CA LYS A 141 -1.79 12.79 -5.14
C LYS A 141 -2.81 12.61 -4.02
N ASN A 142 -4.09 12.85 -4.30
CA ASN A 142 -5.13 12.72 -3.31
C ASN A 142 -5.29 11.26 -2.85
N TYR A 143 -5.24 10.30 -3.75
CA TYR A 143 -5.31 8.89 -3.39
C TYR A 143 -4.16 8.50 -2.44
N PHE A 144 -2.90 8.77 -2.82
CA PHE A 144 -1.76 8.40 -2.00
C PHE A 144 -1.68 9.19 -0.69
N MET A 145 -2.07 10.47 -0.67
CA MET A 145 -2.17 11.23 0.59
C MET A 145 -3.20 10.64 1.57
N GLY A 146 -4.14 9.85 1.10
CA GLY A 146 -5.05 9.07 1.93
C GLY A 146 -4.40 7.82 2.53
N GLN A 147 -3.32 7.31 1.96
CA GLN A 147 -2.62 6.12 2.44
C GLN A 147 -1.67 6.48 3.60
N LEU A 148 -1.76 5.77 4.74
CA LEU A 148 -0.99 6.11 5.94
C LEU A 148 0.53 5.90 5.77
N TRP A 149 0.92 4.97 4.92
CA TRP A 149 2.32 4.67 4.63
C TRP A 149 2.98 5.67 3.66
N TYR A 150 2.19 6.46 2.92
CA TYR A 150 2.76 7.38 1.93
C TYR A 150 3.32 8.64 2.59
N ILE A 151 4.60 8.91 2.31
CA ILE A 151 5.33 10.10 2.78
C ILE A 151 5.94 10.79 1.55
N PRO A 152 5.28 11.85 0.99
CA PRO A 152 5.81 12.57 -0.16
C PRO A 152 7.10 13.31 0.21
N SER A 153 8.19 13.05 -0.50
CA SER A 153 9.52 13.60 -0.18
C SER A 153 10.36 13.98 -1.40
N VAL A 154 10.11 13.36 -2.57
CA VAL A 154 10.95 13.54 -3.76
C VAL A 154 10.14 14.13 -4.90
N LYS A 155 10.55 15.28 -5.40
CA LYS A 155 9.91 15.92 -6.56
C LYS A 155 10.18 15.14 -7.85
N ALA A 156 9.25 15.25 -8.80
CA ALA A 156 9.37 14.57 -10.09
C ALA A 156 10.67 14.87 -10.84
N GLU A 157 11.21 16.10 -10.70
CA GLU A 157 12.43 16.54 -11.35
C GLU A 157 13.71 16.00 -10.69
N GLU A 158 13.58 15.52 -9.46
CA GLU A 158 14.69 15.03 -8.62
C GLU A 158 14.64 13.50 -8.46
N PHE A 159 13.57 12.86 -8.97
CA PHE A 159 13.36 11.43 -8.80
C PHE A 159 14.29 10.63 -9.73
N ASP A 160 14.97 9.65 -9.17
CA ASP A 160 15.91 8.76 -9.87
C ASP A 160 15.39 7.30 -9.77
N ASP A 161 15.09 6.71 -10.91
CA ASP A 161 14.59 5.32 -11.01
C ASP A 161 15.62 4.27 -10.54
N SER A 162 16.86 4.67 -10.27
CA SER A 162 17.89 3.78 -9.71
C SER A 162 17.55 3.28 -8.29
N VAL A 163 16.62 3.94 -7.60
CA VAL A 163 16.13 3.53 -6.27
C VAL A 163 15.34 2.23 -6.29
N PHE A 164 14.79 1.85 -7.45
CA PHE A 164 13.97 0.65 -7.55
C PHE A 164 14.81 -0.62 -7.44
N SER A 165 14.32 -1.56 -6.63
CA SER A 165 14.83 -2.93 -6.56
C SER A 165 14.60 -3.68 -7.89
N ASP A 166 15.23 -4.83 -8.07
CA ASP A 166 15.01 -5.67 -9.26
C ASP A 166 13.58 -6.21 -9.32
N ILE A 167 12.95 -6.46 -8.16
CA ILE A 167 11.54 -6.88 -8.07
C ILE A 167 10.64 -5.75 -8.58
N GLU A 168 10.84 -4.54 -8.07
CA GLU A 168 10.06 -3.36 -8.47
C GLU A 168 10.24 -3.03 -9.96
N LYS A 169 11.45 -3.09 -10.48
CA LYS A 169 11.72 -2.87 -11.91
C LYS A 169 10.95 -3.84 -12.79
N ARG A 170 10.97 -5.13 -12.43
CA ARG A 170 10.27 -6.18 -13.18
C ARG A 170 8.75 -5.99 -13.10
N ASN A 171 8.21 -5.69 -11.93
CA ASN A 171 6.80 -5.42 -11.76
C ASN A 171 6.39 -4.13 -12.50
N LEU A 172 7.22 -3.10 -12.49
CA LEU A 172 6.97 -1.85 -13.20
C LEU A 172 6.93 -2.07 -14.73
N GLU A 173 7.84 -2.89 -15.29
CA GLU A 173 7.80 -3.29 -16.70
C GLU A 173 6.49 -4.01 -17.05
N LEU A 174 6.04 -4.94 -16.20
CA LEU A 174 4.77 -5.63 -16.37
C LEU A 174 3.60 -4.64 -16.35
N LEU A 175 3.51 -3.84 -15.29
CA LEU A 175 2.42 -2.89 -15.10
C LEU A 175 2.37 -1.81 -16.19
N ASN A 176 3.52 -1.36 -16.70
CA ASN A 176 3.57 -0.44 -17.84
C ASN A 176 2.96 -1.04 -19.12
N ARG A 177 3.05 -2.35 -19.33
CA ARG A 177 2.40 -3.03 -20.46
C ARG A 177 0.90 -3.18 -20.27
N LEU A 178 0.47 -3.41 -19.03
CA LEU A 178 -0.94 -3.69 -18.70
C LEU A 178 -1.76 -2.42 -18.46
N ASP A 179 -1.12 -1.31 -18.09
CA ASP A 179 -1.79 -0.05 -17.78
C ASP A 179 -2.39 0.57 -19.05
N THR A 180 -3.68 0.43 -19.19
CA THR A 180 -4.49 1.03 -20.28
C THR A 180 -5.38 2.16 -19.77
N TYR A 181 -5.24 2.55 -18.51
CA TYR A 181 -6.04 3.62 -17.92
C TYR A 181 -5.85 4.94 -18.67
N LYS A 182 -6.95 5.54 -19.07
CA LYS A 182 -6.97 6.86 -19.74
C LYS A 182 -7.86 7.78 -18.90
N LYS A 183 -7.34 8.95 -18.63
CA LYS A 183 -8.10 10.05 -18.01
C LYS A 183 -9.23 10.53 -18.91
#